data_7792e2d7ca46337256b5c75574816d76
#
_entry.id   7792e2d7ca46337256b5c75574816d76
#
_cell.length_a   1.000
_cell.length_b   1.000
_cell.length_c   1.000
_cell.angle_alpha   90.00
_cell.angle_beta   90.00
_cell.angle_gamma   90.00
#
_symmetry.space_group_name_H-M   'P 1'
#
loop_
_entity.id
_entity.type
_entity.pdbx_description
1 polymer ?
#
loop_
_entity_poly.entity_id
_entity_poly.type
_entity_poly.pdbx_seq_one_letter_code
_entity_poly.pdbx_strand_id
1 'polypeptide(L)'
;LIRDSVSILTARPGAGKSTLLLSLGEKLAQTAGRVLYISGEESESQIKQRANRVMEAIPEDIYIMATTSMDKALEEVKRVDPQIIFIDSIQTMALEEFSQRPGSPTQTIECANQLVEVCKDEKNPRAAIMVGHMTKSDEMAGLRTLEHLVDTVFFLEGQSDEELRILRTTKNRFGYTG
;
A
#
# COMPACT_ATOMS: atom_id res chain seq x y z
N LEU A 1 -9.12 -5.01 -8.17
CA LEU A 1 -7.96 -5.75 -7.64
C LEU A 1 -8.20 -7.24 -7.79
N ILE A 2 -7.19 -7.93 -8.26
CA ILE A 2 -7.18 -9.38 -8.43
C ILE A 2 -6.68 -10.02 -7.13
N ARG A 3 -7.35 -11.08 -6.64
CA ARG A 3 -6.88 -11.86 -5.49
C ARG A 3 -5.47 -12.41 -5.78
N ASP A 4 -4.70 -12.61 -4.73
CA ASP A 4 -3.28 -13.00 -4.77
C ASP A 4 -2.36 -12.05 -5.55
N SER A 5 -2.80 -10.81 -5.79
CA SER A 5 -2.01 -9.80 -6.48
C SER A 5 -1.43 -8.78 -5.52
N VAL A 6 -0.20 -8.35 -5.82
CA VAL A 6 0.46 -7.25 -5.11
C VAL A 6 0.83 -6.17 -6.10
N SER A 7 0.42 -4.94 -5.79
CA SER A 7 0.67 -3.78 -6.65
C SER A 7 1.47 -2.72 -5.91
N ILE A 8 2.24 -1.95 -6.64
CA ILE A 8 2.88 -0.73 -6.15
C ILE A 8 2.14 0.47 -6.72
N LEU A 9 1.83 1.43 -5.86
CA LEU A 9 1.40 2.76 -6.25
C LEU A 9 2.55 3.73 -5.99
N THR A 10 3.12 4.26 -7.05
CA THR A 10 4.16 5.28 -6.97
C THR A 10 3.57 6.64 -7.27
N ALA A 11 4.04 7.66 -6.57
CA ALA A 11 3.57 9.02 -6.76
C ALA A 11 4.60 10.02 -6.28
N ARG A 12 4.56 11.22 -6.85
CA ARG A 12 5.29 12.36 -6.30
C ARG A 12 4.62 12.83 -5.00
N PRO A 13 5.36 13.45 -4.07
CA PRO A 13 4.77 14.05 -2.88
C PRO A 13 3.60 14.98 -3.23
N GLY A 14 2.50 14.88 -2.50
CA GLY A 14 1.33 15.72 -2.71
C GLY A 14 0.39 15.29 -3.84
N ALA A 15 0.61 14.16 -4.50
CA ALA A 15 -0.26 13.69 -5.59
C ALA A 15 -1.60 13.10 -5.11
N GLY A 16 -1.82 12.98 -3.78
CA GLY A 16 -3.09 12.50 -3.22
C GLY A 16 -3.25 10.99 -3.15
N LYS A 17 -2.14 10.26 -3.04
CA LYS A 17 -2.13 8.80 -2.97
C LYS A 17 -2.92 8.24 -1.78
N SER A 18 -2.79 8.85 -0.59
CA SER A 18 -3.52 8.41 0.61
C SER A 18 -5.03 8.63 0.47
N THR A 19 -5.43 9.73 -0.14
CA THR A 19 -6.84 10.02 -0.45
C THR A 19 -7.39 9.00 -1.44
N LEU A 20 -6.62 8.65 -2.47
CA LEU A 20 -7.01 7.63 -3.43
C LEU A 20 -7.20 6.27 -2.76
N LEU A 21 -6.26 5.87 -1.89
CA LEU A 21 -6.35 4.59 -1.18
C LEU A 21 -7.54 4.53 -0.23
N LEU A 22 -7.84 5.61 0.48
CA LEU A 22 -9.01 5.67 1.34
C LEU A 22 -10.31 5.58 0.55
N SER A 23 -10.41 6.28 -0.57
CA SER A 23 -11.58 6.20 -1.46
C SER A 23 -11.77 4.80 -2.03
N LEU A 24 -10.68 4.18 -2.46
CA LEU A 24 -10.69 2.81 -2.96
C LEU A 24 -11.07 1.82 -1.84
N GLY A 25 -10.52 2.02 -0.64
CA GLY A 25 -10.80 1.21 0.53
C GLY A 25 -12.28 1.20 0.91
N GLU A 26 -12.94 2.36 0.84
CA GLU A 26 -14.39 2.45 1.08
C GLU A 26 -15.17 1.54 0.14
N LYS A 27 -14.90 1.63 -1.15
CA LYS A 27 -15.57 0.81 -2.15
C LYS A 27 -15.28 -0.67 -1.98
N LEU A 28 -14.03 -1.03 -1.72
CA LEU A 28 -13.63 -2.42 -1.54
C LEU A 28 -14.17 -3.04 -0.26
N ALA A 29 -14.27 -2.26 0.82
CA ALA A 29 -14.90 -2.72 2.06
C ALA A 29 -16.38 -3.06 1.87
N GLN A 30 -17.06 -2.37 0.96
CA GLN A 30 -18.45 -2.63 0.63
C GLN A 30 -18.65 -3.83 -0.30
N THR A 31 -17.66 -4.16 -1.13
CA THR A 31 -17.81 -5.13 -2.23
C THR A 31 -16.91 -6.37 -2.13
N ALA A 32 -15.74 -6.27 -1.50
CA ALA A 32 -14.71 -7.30 -1.54
C ALA A 32 -14.38 -7.91 -0.18
N GLY A 33 -14.76 -7.27 0.92
CA GLY A 33 -14.51 -7.75 2.27
C GLY A 33 -13.69 -6.80 3.12
N ARG A 34 -12.97 -7.33 4.11
CA ARG A 34 -12.23 -6.51 5.06
C ARG A 34 -11.00 -5.87 4.42
N VAL A 35 -10.77 -4.61 4.73
CA VAL A 35 -9.64 -3.81 4.29
C VAL A 35 -8.81 -3.43 5.51
N LEU A 36 -7.52 -3.70 5.48
CA LEU A 36 -6.56 -3.25 6.49
C LEU A 36 -5.67 -2.16 5.89
N TYR A 37 -5.78 -0.96 6.42
CA TYR A 37 -4.96 0.19 6.05
C TYR A 37 -3.85 0.38 7.07
N ILE A 38 -2.60 0.19 6.65
CA ILE A 38 -1.41 0.32 7.49
C ILE A 38 -0.65 1.56 7.07
N SER A 39 -0.40 2.47 8.00
CA SER A 39 0.41 3.66 7.76
C SER A 39 1.62 3.70 8.68
N GLY A 40 2.80 3.92 8.09
CA GLY A 40 4.02 4.23 8.81
C GLY A 40 4.30 5.73 8.88
N GLU A 41 3.45 6.57 8.30
CA GLU A 41 3.68 8.02 8.16
C GLU A 41 2.75 8.86 9.02
N GLU A 42 1.52 8.41 9.23
CA GLU A 42 0.50 9.16 9.94
C GLU A 42 -0.02 8.37 11.15
N SER A 43 -0.54 9.10 12.15
CA SER A 43 -1.23 8.48 13.27
C SER A 43 -2.61 7.98 12.88
N GLU A 44 -3.19 7.08 13.69
CA GLU A 44 -4.55 6.60 13.46
C GLU A 44 -5.57 7.74 13.44
N SER A 45 -5.42 8.74 14.32
CA SER A 45 -6.32 9.87 14.37
C SER A 45 -6.26 10.74 13.11
N GLN A 46 -5.07 10.94 12.55
CA GLN A 46 -4.90 11.67 11.29
C GLN A 46 -5.56 10.94 10.11
N ILE A 47 -5.39 9.62 10.06
CA ILE A 47 -6.02 8.79 9.02
C ILE A 47 -7.54 8.82 9.15
N LYS A 48 -8.06 8.70 10.37
CA LYS A 48 -9.51 8.76 10.64
C LYS A 48 -10.11 10.12 10.26
N GLN A 49 -9.42 11.22 10.56
CA GLN A 49 -9.85 12.55 10.15
C GLN A 49 -9.92 12.69 8.63
N ARG A 50 -8.93 12.16 7.92
CA ARG A 50 -8.93 12.14 6.46
C ARG A 50 -10.04 11.26 5.91
N ALA A 51 -10.25 10.08 6.49
CA ALA A 51 -11.32 9.17 6.11
C ALA A 51 -12.70 9.83 6.25
N ASN A 52 -12.94 10.57 7.34
CA ASN A 52 -14.18 11.31 7.55
C ASN A 52 -14.44 12.40 6.51
N ARG A 53 -13.37 12.95 5.91
CA ARG A 53 -13.52 13.95 4.84
C ARG A 53 -13.73 13.34 3.46
N VAL A 54 -13.21 12.15 3.24
CA VAL A 54 -13.18 11.47 1.94
C VAL A 54 -14.38 10.53 1.78
N MET A 55 -14.79 9.88 2.86
CA MET A 55 -15.87 8.89 2.88
C MET A 55 -17.15 9.49 3.39
N GLU A 56 -18.30 9.06 2.85
CA GLU A 56 -19.62 9.44 3.39
C GLU A 56 -19.80 8.89 4.81
N ALA A 57 -19.44 7.63 5.01
CA ALA A 57 -19.36 6.97 6.31
C ALA A 57 -18.22 5.96 6.27
N ILE A 58 -17.45 5.85 7.36
CA ILE A 58 -16.37 4.88 7.46
C ILE A 58 -16.99 3.49 7.63
N PRO A 59 -16.82 2.55 6.67
CA PRO A 59 -17.35 1.19 6.80
C PRO A 59 -16.77 0.44 8.01
N GLU A 60 -17.55 -0.45 8.60
CA GLU A 60 -17.08 -1.31 9.70
C GLU A 60 -15.94 -2.25 9.26
N ASP A 61 -15.90 -2.62 8.00
CA ASP A 61 -14.90 -3.52 7.45
C ASP A 61 -13.59 -2.85 7.05
N ILE A 62 -13.40 -1.57 7.39
CA ILE A 62 -12.11 -0.90 7.28
C ILE A 62 -11.44 -0.87 8.65
N TYR A 63 -10.23 -1.43 8.70
CA TYR A 63 -9.36 -1.42 9.87
C TYR A 63 -8.16 -0.53 9.59
N ILE A 64 -7.81 0.31 10.56
CA ILE A 64 -6.71 1.27 10.44
C ILE A 64 -5.67 0.96 11.50
N MET A 65 -4.41 0.89 11.09
CA MET A 65 -3.28 0.65 11.97
C MET A 65 -2.15 1.63 11.64
N ALA A 66 -1.60 2.29 12.66
CA ALA A 66 -0.40 3.11 12.52
C ALA A 66 0.79 2.36 13.13
N THR A 67 1.74 1.98 12.31
CA THR A 67 2.96 1.29 12.75
C THR A 67 4.04 1.37 11.68
N THR A 68 5.30 1.36 12.11
CA THR A 68 6.46 1.15 11.24
C THR A 68 7.02 -0.27 11.37
N SER A 69 6.45 -1.09 12.24
CA SER A 69 6.86 -2.47 12.43
C SER A 69 6.12 -3.39 11.45
N MET A 70 6.85 -3.97 10.51
CA MET A 70 6.26 -4.98 9.61
C MET A 70 5.86 -6.24 10.37
N ASP A 71 6.58 -6.60 11.42
CA ASP A 71 6.23 -7.73 12.29
C ASP A 71 4.84 -7.54 12.91
N LYS A 72 4.56 -6.37 13.47
CA LYS A 72 3.24 -6.03 14.03
C LYS A 72 2.16 -5.97 12.96
N ALA A 73 2.50 -5.44 11.79
CA ALA A 73 1.57 -5.42 10.66
C ALA A 73 1.16 -6.83 10.24
N LEU A 74 2.11 -7.76 10.16
CA LEU A 74 1.82 -9.16 9.82
C LEU A 74 0.98 -9.87 10.89
N GLU A 75 1.20 -9.57 12.17
CA GLU A 75 0.34 -10.07 13.26
C GLU A 75 -1.10 -9.56 13.10
N GLU A 76 -1.26 -8.30 12.76
CA GLU A 76 -2.58 -7.70 12.53
C GLU A 76 -3.29 -8.30 11.31
N VAL A 77 -2.55 -8.64 10.26
CA VAL A 77 -3.10 -9.36 9.10
C VAL A 77 -3.69 -10.71 9.55
N LYS A 78 -3.03 -11.43 10.42
CA LYS A 78 -3.55 -12.69 10.96
C LYS A 78 -4.79 -12.47 11.82
N ARG A 79 -4.80 -11.43 12.64
CA ARG A 79 -5.92 -11.13 13.54
C ARG A 79 -7.16 -10.67 12.80
N VAL A 80 -7.01 -9.75 11.87
CA VAL A 80 -8.11 -9.18 11.10
C VAL A 80 -8.55 -10.08 9.96
N ASP A 81 -7.63 -10.84 9.40
CA ASP A 81 -7.82 -11.66 8.20
C ASP A 81 -8.42 -10.83 7.05
N PRO A 82 -7.75 -9.75 6.61
CA PRO A 82 -8.27 -8.89 5.56
C PRO A 82 -8.16 -9.56 4.19
N GLN A 83 -9.06 -9.22 3.29
CA GLN A 83 -8.97 -9.57 1.89
C GLN A 83 -8.08 -8.59 1.13
N ILE A 84 -7.94 -7.38 1.66
CA ILE A 84 -7.19 -6.30 1.02
C ILE A 84 -6.32 -5.59 2.04
N ILE A 85 -5.05 -5.37 1.68
CA ILE A 85 -4.06 -4.69 2.52
C ILE A 85 -3.52 -3.47 1.79
N PHE A 86 -3.52 -2.32 2.46
CA PHE A 86 -2.81 -1.12 2.00
C PHE A 86 -1.67 -0.80 2.94
N ILE A 87 -0.50 -0.51 2.39
CA ILE A 87 0.68 -0.05 3.15
C ILE A 87 1.14 1.31 2.61
N ASP A 88 1.14 2.31 3.47
CA ASP A 88 1.59 3.68 3.15
C ASP A 88 2.64 4.13 4.18
N SER A 89 3.90 4.03 3.88
CA SER A 89 4.56 3.51 2.68
C SER A 89 5.41 2.29 3.02
N ILE A 90 5.78 1.53 2.01
CA ILE A 90 6.65 0.38 2.21
C ILE A 90 8.04 0.80 2.73
N GLN A 91 8.53 1.98 2.36
CA GLN A 91 9.83 2.50 2.81
C GLN A 91 9.86 2.91 4.29
N THR A 92 8.71 3.07 4.94
CA THR A 92 8.65 3.36 6.37
C THR A 92 8.64 2.11 7.25
N MET A 93 8.48 0.94 6.63
CA MET A 93 8.34 -0.32 7.35
C MET A 93 9.70 -0.99 7.58
N ALA A 94 9.80 -1.73 8.68
CA ALA A 94 10.99 -2.49 9.02
C ALA A 94 10.62 -3.81 9.70
N LEU A 95 11.44 -4.84 9.43
CA LEU A 95 11.44 -6.13 10.12
C LEU A 95 12.57 -6.13 11.17
N GLU A 96 12.29 -6.62 12.36
CA GLU A 96 13.28 -6.69 13.46
C GLU A 96 14.46 -7.60 13.12
N GLU A 97 14.24 -8.60 12.29
CA GLU A 97 15.26 -9.54 11.84
C GLU A 97 16.47 -8.86 11.19
N PHE A 98 16.27 -7.71 10.55
CA PHE A 98 17.29 -6.98 9.83
C PHE A 98 17.70 -5.72 10.58
N SER A 99 19.02 -5.47 10.67
CA SER A 99 19.59 -4.35 11.39
C SER A 99 19.57 -3.02 10.63
N GLN A 100 19.31 -3.07 9.31
CA GLN A 100 19.26 -1.88 8.47
C GLN A 100 18.09 -0.98 8.86
N ARG A 101 18.22 0.31 8.57
CA ARG A 101 17.16 1.30 8.83
C ARG A 101 15.97 1.14 7.87
N PRO A 102 14.77 1.55 8.30
CA PRO A 102 13.66 1.70 7.37
C PRO A 102 14.03 2.57 6.17
N GLY A 103 13.58 2.21 4.99
CA GLY A 103 13.93 2.91 3.75
C GLY A 103 15.20 2.40 3.08
N SER A 104 16.03 1.62 3.77
CA SER A 104 17.15 0.93 3.13
C SER A 104 16.65 -0.08 2.09
N PRO A 105 17.42 -0.37 1.05
CA PRO A 105 17.02 -1.39 0.06
C PRO A 105 16.70 -2.74 0.70
N THR A 106 17.49 -3.20 1.65
CA THR A 106 17.28 -4.46 2.37
C THR A 106 15.92 -4.48 3.06
N GLN A 107 15.62 -3.50 3.91
CA GLN A 107 14.34 -3.44 4.63
C GLN A 107 13.15 -3.35 3.68
N THR A 108 13.25 -2.50 2.67
CA THR A 108 12.16 -2.30 1.72
C THR A 108 11.86 -3.58 0.95
N ILE A 109 12.88 -4.27 0.45
CA ILE A 109 12.72 -5.52 -0.30
C ILE A 109 12.18 -6.63 0.61
N GLU A 110 12.72 -6.78 1.80
CA GLU A 110 12.31 -7.86 2.71
C GLU A 110 10.90 -7.64 3.26
N CYS A 111 10.51 -6.40 3.56
CA CYS A 111 9.12 -6.09 3.91
C CYS A 111 8.16 -6.38 2.75
N ALA A 112 8.55 -6.03 1.54
CA ALA A 112 7.74 -6.33 0.34
C ALA A 112 7.63 -7.83 0.10
N ASN A 113 8.69 -8.60 0.31
CA ASN A 113 8.66 -10.07 0.21
C ASN A 113 7.66 -10.68 1.19
N GLN A 114 7.61 -10.20 2.42
CA GLN A 114 6.64 -10.67 3.42
C GLN A 114 5.21 -10.35 3.00
N LEU A 115 4.98 -9.19 2.43
CA LEU A 115 3.65 -8.81 1.93
C LEU A 115 3.22 -9.71 0.76
N VAL A 116 4.12 -9.98 -0.18
CA VAL A 116 3.87 -10.89 -1.29
C VAL A 116 3.53 -12.30 -0.78
N GLU A 117 4.30 -12.81 0.17
CA GLU A 117 4.09 -14.13 0.75
C GLU A 117 2.71 -14.26 1.40
N VAL A 118 2.30 -13.27 2.21
CA VAL A 118 1.01 -13.31 2.89
C VAL A 118 -0.17 -13.14 1.94
N CYS A 119 0.03 -12.45 0.81
CA CYS A 119 -1.00 -12.28 -0.22
C CYS A 119 -1.15 -13.51 -1.11
N LYS A 120 -0.05 -14.20 -1.40
CA LYS A 120 -0.03 -15.36 -2.29
C LYS A 120 -0.21 -16.69 -1.56
N ASP A 121 -0.68 -16.65 -0.32
CA ASP A 121 -1.08 -17.85 0.42
C ASP A 121 -2.26 -18.51 -0.29
N GLU A 122 -2.09 -19.77 -0.68
CA GLU A 122 -3.12 -20.52 -1.42
C GLU A 122 -4.41 -20.70 -0.64
N LYS A 123 -4.33 -20.79 0.70
CA LYS A 123 -5.48 -20.98 1.58
C LYS A 123 -6.24 -19.67 1.82
N ASN A 124 -5.53 -18.55 1.88
CA ASN A 124 -6.09 -17.23 2.15
C ASN A 124 -5.51 -16.18 1.20
N PRO A 125 -5.85 -16.23 -0.09
CA PRO A 125 -5.31 -15.26 -1.04
C PRO A 125 -5.84 -13.85 -0.72
N ARG A 126 -4.94 -12.87 -0.75
CA ARG A 126 -5.23 -11.46 -0.49
C ARG A 126 -4.68 -10.59 -1.60
N ALA A 127 -5.26 -9.42 -1.77
CA ALA A 127 -4.71 -8.39 -2.63
C ALA A 127 -4.04 -7.31 -1.77
N ALA A 128 -2.97 -6.72 -2.26
CA ALA A 128 -2.31 -5.63 -1.58
C ALA A 128 -1.89 -4.53 -2.53
N ILE A 129 -1.93 -3.29 -2.03
CA ILE A 129 -1.30 -2.14 -2.67
C ILE A 129 -0.33 -1.55 -1.65
N MET A 130 0.95 -1.46 -2.03
CA MET A 130 1.94 -0.74 -1.25
C MET A 130 2.30 0.56 -1.96
N VAL A 131 2.37 1.64 -1.19
CA VAL A 131 2.81 2.93 -1.68
C VAL A 131 4.32 2.99 -1.65
N GLY A 132 4.92 3.43 -2.75
CA GLY A 132 6.33 3.74 -2.86
C GLY A 132 6.53 5.20 -3.21
N HIS A 133 7.32 5.93 -2.43
CA HIS A 133 7.62 7.33 -2.73
C HIS A 133 8.70 7.46 -3.78
N MET A 134 8.46 8.30 -4.77
CA MET A 134 9.45 8.68 -5.77
C MET A 134 10.23 9.89 -5.30
N THR A 135 11.27 9.66 -4.52
CA THR A 135 12.24 10.70 -4.19
C THR A 135 13.63 10.24 -4.61
N LYS A 136 14.49 11.13 -4.97
CA LYS A 136 15.91 11.03 -5.34
C LYS A 136 16.45 9.65 -5.79
N SER A 137 17.55 9.65 -6.52
CA SER A 137 18.12 8.52 -7.25
C SER A 137 18.33 7.22 -6.45
N ASP A 138 18.61 7.29 -5.15
CA ASP A 138 18.89 6.11 -4.33
C ASP A 138 17.62 5.35 -3.92
N GLU A 139 16.53 6.06 -3.69
CA GLU A 139 15.22 5.44 -3.40
C GLU A 139 14.61 4.81 -4.65
N MET A 140 14.88 5.37 -5.82
CA MET A 140 14.46 4.77 -7.09
C MET A 140 15.10 3.42 -7.37
N ALA A 141 16.32 3.18 -6.89
CA ALA A 141 16.97 1.87 -7.04
C ALA A 141 16.23 0.77 -6.27
N GLY A 142 15.79 1.07 -5.05
CA GLY A 142 14.95 0.17 -4.24
C GLY A 142 13.60 -0.12 -4.89
N LEU A 143 12.93 0.92 -5.40
CA LEU A 143 11.64 0.79 -6.08
C LEU A 143 11.74 -0.03 -7.37
N ARG A 144 12.82 0.13 -8.15
CA ARG A 144 13.06 -0.68 -9.35
C ARG A 144 13.19 -2.17 -9.03
N THR A 145 13.84 -2.50 -7.92
CA THR A 145 13.93 -3.89 -7.47
C THR A 145 12.55 -4.42 -7.10
N LEU A 146 11.70 -3.61 -6.46
CA LEU A 146 10.32 -3.99 -6.11
C LEU A 146 9.47 -4.29 -7.34
N GLU A 147 9.72 -3.64 -8.47
CA GLU A 147 8.98 -3.91 -9.70
C GLU A 147 9.06 -5.37 -10.15
N HIS A 148 10.13 -6.07 -9.81
CA HIS A 148 10.27 -7.49 -10.10
C HIS A 148 9.45 -8.39 -9.17
N LEU A 149 9.08 -7.90 -7.99
CA LEU A 149 8.32 -8.64 -6.98
C LEU A 149 6.81 -8.51 -7.14
N VAL A 150 6.36 -7.44 -7.80
CA VAL A 150 4.94 -7.09 -7.88
C VAL A 150 4.33 -7.46 -9.22
N ASP A 151 3.01 -7.58 -9.23
CA ASP A 151 2.22 -7.91 -10.43
C ASP A 151 1.87 -6.67 -11.25
N THR A 152 1.69 -5.53 -10.58
CA THR A 152 1.28 -4.29 -11.23
C THR A 152 1.99 -3.09 -10.61
N VAL A 153 2.37 -2.14 -11.45
CA VAL A 153 2.92 -0.85 -11.02
C VAL A 153 2.02 0.26 -11.53
N PHE A 154 1.46 1.03 -10.60
CA PHE A 154 0.66 2.22 -10.89
C PHE A 154 1.45 3.47 -10.62
N PHE A 155 1.28 4.46 -11.47
CA PHE A 155 1.87 5.78 -11.30
C PHE A 155 0.77 6.84 -11.23
N LEU A 156 0.71 7.57 -10.12
CA LEU A 156 -0.23 8.66 -9.94
C LEU A 156 0.43 9.98 -10.31
N GLU A 157 -0.03 10.60 -11.39
CA GLU A 157 0.41 11.92 -11.84
C GLU A 157 -0.60 12.98 -11.44
N GLY A 158 -0.11 14.19 -11.18
CA GLY A 158 -0.90 15.36 -10.85
C GLY A 158 -0.16 16.29 -9.92
N GLN A 159 -0.50 17.55 -9.95
CA GLN A 159 -0.02 18.56 -9.01
C GLN A 159 -1.11 18.81 -7.98
N SER A 160 -0.70 19.28 -6.81
CA SER A 160 -1.62 19.50 -5.68
C SER A 160 -2.78 20.48 -5.99
N ASP A 161 -2.59 21.34 -6.97
CA ASP A 161 -3.55 22.37 -7.40
C ASP A 161 -4.35 21.98 -8.64
N GLU A 162 -4.10 20.81 -9.22
CA GLU A 162 -4.87 20.32 -10.37
C GLU A 162 -6.03 19.45 -9.91
N GLU A 163 -7.22 19.71 -10.46
CA GLU A 163 -8.40 18.87 -10.21
C GLU A 163 -8.26 17.49 -10.85
N LEU A 164 -7.47 17.39 -11.94
CA LEU A 164 -7.31 16.16 -12.68
C LEU A 164 -6.04 15.42 -12.24
N ARG A 165 -6.21 14.19 -11.79
CA ARG A 165 -5.12 13.26 -11.46
C ARG A 165 -5.17 12.07 -12.38
N ILE A 166 -4.02 11.70 -12.92
CA ILE A 166 -3.91 10.60 -13.88
C ILE A 166 -3.26 9.40 -13.20
N LEU A 167 -3.97 8.28 -13.21
CA LEU A 167 -3.44 6.99 -12.81
C LEU A 167 -2.99 6.24 -14.04
N ARG A 168 -1.71 5.93 -14.11
CA ARG A 168 -1.12 5.22 -15.25
C ARG A 168 -0.49 3.91 -14.79
N THR A 169 -0.69 2.87 -15.57
CA THR A 169 -0.10 1.55 -15.32
C THR A 169 1.18 1.40 -16.15
N THR A 170 2.32 1.19 -15.47
CA THR A 170 3.62 1.01 -16.13
C THR A 170 4.01 -0.47 -16.26
N LYS A 171 3.42 -1.34 -15.46
CA LYS A 171 3.54 -2.79 -15.52
C LYS A 171 2.22 -3.40 -15.13
N ASN A 172 1.76 -4.39 -15.88
CA ASN A 172 0.56 -5.12 -15.53
C ASN A 172 0.65 -6.56 -16.05
N ARG A 173 0.84 -7.52 -15.13
CA ARG A 173 0.91 -8.95 -15.45
C ARG A 173 -0.40 -9.49 -16.01
N PHE A 174 -1.53 -8.86 -15.66
CA PHE A 174 -2.88 -9.36 -15.93
C PHE A 174 -3.63 -8.60 -17.04
N GLY A 175 -3.01 -7.58 -17.66
CA GLY A 175 -3.70 -6.76 -18.65
C GLY A 175 -2.78 -5.78 -19.38
N TYR A 176 -3.39 -4.74 -19.95
CA TYR A 176 -2.66 -3.74 -20.73
C TYR A 176 -2.02 -2.67 -19.85
N THR A 177 -0.90 -2.16 -20.34
CA THR A 177 -0.29 -0.93 -19.83
C THR A 177 -0.71 0.22 -20.72
N GLY A 178 -1.18 1.31 -20.11
CA GLY A 178 -1.66 2.49 -20.82
C GLY A 178 -0.87 3.74 -20.47
#